data_2a480e9bc9fffa814217ddc9294599a3
#
_entry.id   2a480e9bc9fffa814217ddc9294599a3
#
_cell.length_a   1.000
_cell.length_b   1.000
_cell.length_c   1.000
_cell.angle_alpha   90.00
_cell.angle_beta   90.00
_cell.angle_gamma   90.00
#
_symmetry.space_group_name_H-M   'P 1'
#
loop_
_entity.id
_entity.type
_entity.pdbx_description
1 polymer ?
#
loop_
_entity_poly.entity_id
_entity_poly.type
_entity_poly.pdbx_seq_one_letter_code
_entity_poly.pdbx_strand_id
1 'polypeptide(L)'
;MIKIKKHLLTTSIALLSLTSASALATTYISAKALLDVKTGELKANPLIAIDEGVISQIQFNKKPKLTTNDELINLPELTVMPGLMDMHVHLTSDPTVSRSERIGQSVPRMAIKASYFAKKTLEAGFTTVRNLGAEGFSVIAVRDGINAGDIIGPRIWAAGPSLGITGGHCDNNRLPPEMKYTASGVADGPWAVRIKVRENIKYGANAIKLCATGGVFSKGTKVGIQQYAFEEMKAIVDEAHMRELPV
;
A
#
# COMPACT_ATOMS: atom_id res chain seq x y z
N MET A 1 9.99 -40.12 -79.84
CA MET A 1 9.41 -39.83 -78.47
C MET A 1 10.54 -39.47 -77.52
N ILE A 2 10.72 -38.18 -77.31
CA ILE A 2 11.79 -37.66 -76.48
C ILE A 2 11.15 -37.32 -75.07
N LYS A 3 11.60 -37.98 -73.99
CA LYS A 3 11.18 -37.70 -72.64
C LYS A 3 12.05 -36.60 -72.07
N ILE A 4 11.44 -35.43 -71.80
CA ILE A 4 12.09 -34.33 -71.10
C ILE A 4 11.87 -34.54 -69.63
N LYS A 5 12.93 -34.77 -68.83
CA LYS A 5 12.90 -34.75 -67.34
C LYS A 5 12.96 -33.31 -66.84
N LYS A 6 11.90 -32.85 -66.16
CA LYS A 6 11.89 -31.59 -65.41
C LYS A 6 12.56 -31.81 -64.06
N HIS A 7 13.69 -31.15 -63.82
CA HIS A 7 14.26 -31.03 -62.49
C HIS A 7 13.63 -29.81 -61.84
N LEU A 8 12.82 -30.02 -60.74
CA LEU A 8 12.39 -28.98 -59.89
C LEU A 8 13.53 -28.71 -58.87
N LEU A 9 14.11 -27.51 -58.98
CA LEU A 9 15.05 -26.99 -57.99
C LEU A 9 14.19 -26.31 -56.85
N THR A 10 14.05 -26.94 -55.69
CA THR A 10 13.43 -26.35 -54.50
C THR A 10 14.47 -25.55 -53.74
N THR A 11 14.45 -24.22 -53.89
CA THR A 11 15.29 -23.32 -53.11
C THR A 11 14.60 -23.07 -51.77
N SER A 12 15.08 -23.68 -50.69
CA SER A 12 14.63 -23.42 -49.31
C SER A 12 15.27 -22.12 -48.84
N ILE A 13 14.48 -21.05 -48.74
CA ILE A 13 14.87 -19.80 -48.06
C ILE A 13 14.66 -19.99 -46.56
N ALA A 14 15.74 -20.21 -45.83
CA ALA A 14 15.71 -20.18 -44.36
C ALA A 14 15.59 -18.72 -43.90
N LEU A 15 14.40 -18.31 -43.44
CA LEU A 15 14.20 -17.06 -42.78
C LEU A 15 14.85 -17.16 -41.35
N LEU A 16 16.06 -16.60 -41.21
CA LEU A 16 16.61 -16.31 -39.86
C LEU A 16 15.83 -15.16 -39.29
N SER A 17 14.87 -15.46 -38.41
CA SER A 17 14.27 -14.47 -37.51
C SER A 17 15.32 -14.05 -36.47
N LEU A 18 16.01 -12.93 -36.74
CA LEU A 18 16.75 -12.22 -35.70
C LEU A 18 15.71 -11.69 -34.65
N THR A 19 15.48 -12.44 -33.60
CA THR A 19 14.86 -11.89 -32.42
C THR A 19 15.87 -10.94 -31.78
N SER A 20 15.74 -9.65 -32.08
CA SER A 20 16.42 -8.60 -31.33
C SER A 20 15.94 -8.71 -29.89
N ALA A 21 16.72 -9.34 -29.02
CA ALA A 21 16.52 -9.21 -27.58
C ALA A 21 16.76 -7.74 -27.27
N SER A 22 15.68 -6.98 -27.07
CA SER A 22 15.77 -5.65 -26.52
C SER A 22 16.45 -5.81 -25.15
N ALA A 23 17.68 -5.35 -25.03
CA ALA A 23 18.35 -5.28 -23.74
C ALA A 23 17.48 -4.37 -22.85
N LEU A 24 16.92 -4.94 -21.80
CA LEU A 24 16.13 -4.19 -20.81
C LEU A 24 17.07 -3.17 -20.15
N ALA A 25 16.58 -1.95 -19.99
CA ALA A 25 17.33 -0.87 -19.35
C ALA A 25 17.52 -1.19 -17.87
N THR A 26 18.76 -1.15 -17.37
CA THR A 26 19.08 -1.29 -15.95
C THR A 26 19.24 0.10 -15.33
N THR A 27 18.58 0.35 -14.21
CA THR A 27 18.87 1.54 -13.39
C THR A 27 19.90 1.18 -12.34
N TYR A 28 21.04 1.89 -12.35
CA TYR A 28 22.08 1.76 -11.34
C TYR A 28 22.00 2.88 -10.32
N ILE A 29 22.10 2.54 -9.01
CA ILE A 29 22.30 3.52 -7.95
C ILE A 29 23.70 3.34 -7.38
N SER A 30 24.51 4.41 -7.45
CA SER A 30 25.82 4.51 -6.78
C SER A 30 25.72 5.50 -5.63
N ALA A 31 26.19 5.15 -4.44
CA ALA A 31 26.09 6.00 -3.27
C ALA A 31 27.36 5.94 -2.40
N LYS A 32 27.47 6.85 -1.42
CA LYS A 32 28.55 6.83 -0.41
C LYS A 32 28.51 5.58 0.43
N ALA A 33 27.32 5.19 0.90
CA ALA A 33 27.14 4.00 1.72
C ALA A 33 25.75 3.39 1.54
N LEU A 34 25.64 2.11 1.91
CA LEU A 34 24.37 1.38 2.07
C LEU A 34 24.25 0.93 3.52
N LEU A 35 23.12 1.22 4.15
CA LEU A 35 22.79 0.69 5.48
C LEU A 35 22.39 -0.79 5.37
N ASP A 36 23.18 -1.66 6.01
CA ASP A 36 22.77 -3.05 6.26
C ASP A 36 21.83 -3.07 7.47
N VAL A 37 20.55 -3.24 7.22
CA VAL A 37 19.50 -3.18 8.28
C VAL A 37 19.54 -4.38 9.24
N LYS A 38 20.26 -5.45 8.92
CA LYS A 38 20.41 -6.62 9.80
C LYS A 38 21.50 -6.40 10.84
N THR A 39 22.58 -5.74 10.44
CA THR A 39 23.74 -5.51 11.32
C THR A 39 23.83 -4.08 11.86
N GLY A 40 23.14 -3.12 11.22
CA GLY A 40 23.26 -1.69 11.48
C GLY A 40 24.55 -1.06 10.90
N GLU A 41 25.34 -1.82 10.14
CA GLU A 41 26.61 -1.35 9.57
C GLU A 41 26.38 -0.55 8.28
N LEU A 42 27.25 0.44 8.06
CA LEU A 42 27.32 1.18 6.81
C LEU A 42 28.37 0.55 5.88
N LYS A 43 27.93 -0.03 4.77
CA LYS A 43 28.81 -0.62 3.75
C LYS A 43 29.14 0.43 2.68
N ALA A 44 30.41 0.78 2.55
CA ALA A 44 30.88 1.84 1.67
C ALA A 44 30.77 1.47 0.16
N ASN A 45 30.58 2.51 -0.67
CA ASN A 45 30.60 2.46 -2.13
C ASN A 45 29.72 1.35 -2.73
N PRO A 46 28.40 1.29 -2.41
CA PRO A 46 27.49 0.37 -3.04
C PRO A 46 27.23 0.75 -4.51
N LEU A 47 27.05 -0.27 -5.33
CA LEU A 47 26.45 -0.19 -6.65
C LEU A 47 25.25 -1.13 -6.67
N ILE A 48 24.05 -0.57 -6.77
CA ILE A 48 22.79 -1.30 -6.75
C ILE A 48 22.25 -1.31 -8.18
N ALA A 49 22.03 -2.49 -8.74
CA ALA A 49 21.38 -2.66 -10.05
C ALA A 49 19.90 -2.99 -9.85
N ILE A 50 19.04 -2.34 -10.63
CA ILE A 50 17.60 -2.47 -10.60
C ILE A 50 17.12 -2.80 -12.01
N ASP A 51 16.55 -3.97 -12.18
CA ASP A 51 15.96 -4.44 -13.43
C ASP A 51 14.44 -4.63 -13.21
N GLU A 52 13.63 -4.05 -14.08
CA GLU A 52 12.17 -4.13 -14.00
C GLU A 52 11.58 -3.75 -12.62
N GLY A 53 12.19 -2.76 -11.95
CA GLY A 53 11.75 -2.29 -10.62
C GLY A 53 12.17 -3.18 -9.44
N VAL A 54 12.99 -4.21 -9.69
CA VAL A 54 13.50 -5.13 -8.66
C VAL A 54 15.01 -4.99 -8.53
N ILE A 55 15.52 -4.97 -7.29
CA ILE A 55 16.97 -5.01 -7.05
C ILE A 55 17.49 -6.38 -7.50
N SER A 56 18.22 -6.40 -8.59
CA SER A 56 18.80 -7.62 -9.16
C SER A 56 20.17 -7.93 -8.59
N GLN A 57 20.95 -6.89 -8.23
CA GLN A 57 22.31 -7.05 -7.72
C GLN A 57 22.73 -5.91 -6.80
N ILE A 58 23.52 -6.23 -5.77
CA ILE A 58 24.24 -5.25 -4.95
C ILE A 58 25.71 -5.63 -4.94
N GLN A 59 26.55 -4.73 -5.39
CA GLN A 59 28.02 -4.87 -5.39
C GLN A 59 28.65 -3.73 -4.58
N PHE A 60 29.90 -3.90 -4.17
CA PHE A 60 30.66 -2.86 -3.45
C PHE A 60 31.97 -2.58 -4.16
N ASN A 61 32.40 -1.31 -4.15
CA ASN A 61 33.64 -0.87 -4.78
C ASN A 61 33.74 -1.22 -6.28
N LYS A 62 32.61 -1.22 -6.97
CA LYS A 62 32.51 -1.45 -8.40
C LYS A 62 31.98 -0.21 -9.12
N LYS A 63 32.38 -0.05 -10.40
CA LYS A 63 31.79 0.95 -11.29
C LYS A 63 30.79 0.26 -12.22
N PRO A 64 29.67 0.91 -12.57
CA PRO A 64 28.72 0.35 -13.51
C PRO A 64 29.36 0.27 -14.91
N LYS A 65 29.02 -0.78 -15.64
CA LYS A 65 29.31 -0.88 -17.08
C LYS A 65 28.02 -0.53 -17.82
N LEU A 66 27.83 0.78 -18.06
CA LEU A 66 26.60 1.29 -18.65
C LEU A 66 26.53 0.97 -20.15
N THR A 67 25.36 0.56 -20.61
CA THR A 67 24.95 0.54 -22.01
C THR A 67 24.21 1.84 -22.34
N THR A 68 23.84 2.01 -23.61
CA THR A 68 23.13 3.23 -24.07
C THR A 68 21.74 3.40 -23.47
N ASN A 69 21.14 2.32 -22.95
CA ASN A 69 19.79 2.33 -22.38
C ASN A 69 19.79 2.41 -20.85
N ASP A 70 20.95 2.26 -20.21
CA ASP A 70 21.04 2.24 -18.75
C ASP A 70 21.05 3.64 -18.16
N GLU A 71 20.48 3.75 -16.95
CA GLU A 71 20.48 4.98 -16.17
C GLU A 71 21.42 4.85 -14.95
N LEU A 72 22.15 5.91 -14.61
CA LEU A 72 22.94 5.99 -13.39
C LEU A 72 22.46 7.13 -12.50
N ILE A 73 21.94 6.77 -11.33
CA ILE A 73 21.64 7.69 -10.23
C ILE A 73 22.88 7.73 -9.32
N ASN A 74 23.65 8.82 -9.40
CA ASN A 74 24.88 8.97 -8.61
C ASN A 74 24.65 9.85 -7.38
N LEU A 75 24.84 9.27 -6.19
CA LEU A 75 24.58 9.88 -4.88
C LEU A 75 25.86 9.84 -4.00
N PRO A 76 26.95 10.53 -4.38
CA PRO A 76 28.28 10.34 -3.78
C PRO A 76 28.37 10.76 -2.31
N GLU A 77 27.45 11.59 -1.82
CA GLU A 77 27.43 12.06 -0.43
C GLU A 77 26.33 11.42 0.42
N LEU A 78 25.43 10.62 -0.20
CA LEU A 78 24.27 10.08 0.48
C LEU A 78 24.47 8.63 0.91
N THR A 79 23.81 8.26 1.99
CA THR A 79 23.60 6.88 2.41
C THR A 79 22.26 6.40 1.92
N VAL A 80 22.25 5.29 1.19
CA VAL A 80 21.03 4.60 0.76
C VAL A 80 20.59 3.63 1.85
N MET A 81 19.31 3.52 2.05
CA MET A 81 18.68 2.57 2.97
C MET A 81 17.36 2.05 2.40
N PRO A 82 16.87 0.90 2.84
CA PRO A 82 15.50 0.48 2.50
C PRO A 82 14.48 1.53 2.92
N GLY A 83 13.40 1.68 2.14
CA GLY A 83 12.33 2.59 2.49
C GLY A 83 11.71 2.25 3.85
N LEU A 84 11.36 3.29 4.60
CA LEU A 84 10.71 3.16 5.90
C LEU A 84 9.30 2.56 5.76
N MET A 85 8.83 1.92 6.83
CA MET A 85 7.47 1.39 6.93
C MET A 85 6.78 1.96 8.16
N ASP A 86 5.54 2.45 7.98
CA ASP A 86 4.68 2.83 9.11
C ASP A 86 3.42 1.94 9.11
N MET A 87 3.30 1.15 10.17
CA MET A 87 2.24 0.14 10.29
C MET A 87 0.97 0.68 10.96
N HIS A 88 0.87 1.99 11.22
CA HIS A 88 -0.34 2.60 11.77
C HIS A 88 -0.51 4.06 11.32
N VAL A 89 -1.07 4.25 10.14
CA VAL A 89 -1.37 5.60 9.62
C VAL A 89 -2.87 5.81 9.37
N HIS A 90 -3.25 7.08 9.23
CA HIS A 90 -4.58 7.52 8.81
C HIS A 90 -4.42 8.60 7.73
N LEU A 91 -4.29 8.21 6.48
CA LEU A 91 -4.00 9.10 5.35
C LEU A 91 -5.13 10.13 5.06
N THR A 92 -6.35 9.88 5.56
CA THR A 92 -7.46 10.84 5.47
C THR A 92 -7.44 11.90 6.58
N SER A 93 -6.61 11.71 7.62
CA SER A 93 -6.55 12.60 8.77
C SER A 93 -5.58 13.75 8.53
N ASP A 94 -6.09 14.97 8.57
CA ASP A 94 -5.30 16.19 8.51
C ASP A 94 -5.21 16.79 9.92
N PRO A 95 -4.03 16.81 10.55
CA PRO A 95 -3.87 17.37 11.89
C PRO A 95 -4.01 18.89 11.92
N THR A 96 -3.95 19.56 10.77
CA THR A 96 -4.02 21.03 10.69
C THR A 96 -5.45 21.57 10.63
N VAL A 97 -6.44 20.71 10.34
CA VAL A 97 -7.85 21.12 10.30
C VAL A 97 -8.60 20.71 11.55
N SER A 98 -9.58 21.50 11.93
CA SER A 98 -10.44 21.21 13.09
C SER A 98 -11.21 19.91 12.89
N ARG A 99 -11.61 19.28 14.00
CA ARG A 99 -12.35 18.02 13.94
C ARG A 99 -13.76 18.21 13.35
N SER A 100 -14.38 19.36 13.55
CA SER A 100 -15.67 19.71 12.97
C SER A 100 -15.61 19.79 11.44
N GLU A 101 -14.54 20.38 10.90
CA GLU A 101 -14.34 20.44 9.45
C GLU A 101 -14.11 19.05 8.83
N ARG A 102 -13.49 18.12 9.58
CA ARG A 102 -13.29 16.74 9.12
C ARG A 102 -14.60 15.96 9.01
N ILE A 103 -15.52 16.17 9.95
CA ILE A 103 -16.83 15.49 9.96
C ILE A 103 -17.67 15.84 8.72
N GLY A 104 -17.58 17.09 8.24
CA GLY A 104 -18.31 17.55 7.07
C GLY A 104 -17.73 17.09 5.71
N GLN A 105 -16.64 16.34 5.69
CA GLN A 105 -16.01 15.93 4.43
C GLN A 105 -16.69 14.69 3.84
N SER A 106 -17.01 14.75 2.56
CA SER A 106 -17.51 13.59 1.82
C SER A 106 -16.41 12.55 1.59
N VAL A 107 -16.78 11.28 1.42
CA VAL A 107 -15.84 10.17 1.14
C VAL A 107 -14.95 10.46 -0.10
N PRO A 108 -15.48 10.97 -1.24
CA PRO A 108 -14.62 11.36 -2.37
C PRO A 108 -13.60 12.46 -1.99
N ARG A 109 -13.99 13.45 -1.19
CA ARG A 109 -13.06 14.49 -0.72
C ARG A 109 -11.95 13.91 0.16
N MET A 110 -12.28 12.93 1.01
CA MET A 110 -11.30 12.22 1.83
C MET A 110 -10.32 11.42 0.97
N ALA A 111 -10.75 10.80 -0.13
CA ALA A 111 -9.87 10.10 -1.06
C ALA A 111 -8.86 11.06 -1.72
N ILE A 112 -9.32 12.22 -2.21
CA ILE A 112 -8.43 13.26 -2.75
C ILE A 112 -7.41 13.73 -1.72
N LYS A 113 -7.82 13.92 -0.47
CA LYS A 113 -6.93 14.31 0.62
C LYS A 113 -5.92 13.21 0.95
N ALA A 114 -6.37 11.96 0.97
CA ALA A 114 -5.51 10.81 1.21
C ALA A 114 -4.45 10.62 0.11
N SER A 115 -4.75 10.92 -1.15
CA SER A 115 -3.75 10.90 -2.23
C SER A 115 -2.66 11.95 -2.04
N TYR A 116 -3.02 13.14 -1.58
CA TYR A 116 -2.05 14.19 -1.23
C TYR A 116 -1.12 13.75 -0.09
N PHE A 117 -1.67 13.19 0.99
CA PHE A 117 -0.86 12.70 2.10
C PHE A 117 -0.07 11.45 1.76
N ALA A 118 -0.58 10.57 0.90
CA ALA A 118 0.16 9.41 0.41
C ALA A 118 1.46 9.85 -0.31
N LYS A 119 1.36 10.85 -1.20
CA LYS A 119 2.54 11.42 -1.86
C LYS A 119 3.53 12.00 -0.85
N LYS A 120 3.07 12.82 0.11
CA LYS A 120 3.94 13.38 1.16
C LYS A 120 4.60 12.32 2.03
N THR A 121 3.88 11.25 2.35
CA THR A 121 4.40 10.11 3.12
C THR A 121 5.53 9.41 2.36
N LEU A 122 5.35 9.18 1.05
CA LEU A 122 6.40 8.62 0.20
C LEU A 122 7.62 9.55 0.12
N GLU A 123 7.41 10.85 -0.08
CA GLU A 123 8.48 11.86 -0.15
C GLU A 123 9.26 11.98 1.19
N ALA A 124 8.62 11.63 2.31
CA ALA A 124 9.28 11.54 3.61
C ALA A 124 10.07 10.22 3.82
N GLY A 125 10.11 9.34 2.81
CA GLY A 125 10.87 8.09 2.83
C GLY A 125 10.08 6.86 3.26
N PHE A 126 8.77 6.97 3.54
CA PHE A 126 7.92 5.82 3.86
C PHE A 126 7.39 5.18 2.58
N THR A 127 7.95 4.04 2.20
CA THR A 127 7.59 3.32 0.97
C THR A 127 6.47 2.30 1.15
N THR A 128 6.12 1.98 2.40
CA THR A 128 5.03 1.07 2.75
C THR A 128 4.32 1.58 4.00
N VAL A 129 2.98 1.59 3.98
CA VAL A 129 2.18 1.99 5.13
C VAL A 129 0.98 1.06 5.32
N ARG A 130 0.54 0.91 6.58
CA ARG A 130 -0.71 0.23 6.92
C ARG A 130 -1.71 1.27 7.44
N ASN A 131 -2.75 1.55 6.65
CA ASN A 131 -3.80 2.49 7.03
C ASN A 131 -4.91 1.78 7.79
N LEU A 132 -4.98 2.05 9.10
CA LEU A 132 -5.87 1.37 10.04
C LEU A 132 -7.16 2.16 10.29
N GLY A 133 -7.85 2.50 9.23
CA GLY A 133 -9.18 3.09 9.25
C GLY A 133 -9.31 4.36 8.44
N ALA A 134 -10.43 4.43 7.75
CA ALA A 134 -10.90 5.61 7.03
C ALA A 134 -12.42 5.56 6.93
N GLU A 135 -13.07 6.69 6.75
CA GLU A 135 -14.51 6.70 6.48
C GLU A 135 -14.81 6.19 5.07
N GLY A 136 -15.77 5.29 4.96
CA GLY A 136 -16.05 4.58 3.73
C GLY A 136 -14.82 3.78 3.24
N PHE A 137 -14.65 3.68 1.94
CA PHE A 137 -13.53 2.96 1.31
C PHE A 137 -12.52 3.90 0.64
N SER A 138 -12.42 5.15 1.13
CA SER A 138 -11.60 6.22 0.54
C SER A 138 -10.13 5.85 0.37
N VAL A 139 -9.50 5.20 1.36
CA VAL A 139 -8.07 4.81 1.28
C VAL A 139 -7.87 3.56 0.43
N ILE A 140 -8.87 2.69 0.33
CA ILE A 140 -8.84 1.55 -0.61
C ILE A 140 -8.79 2.08 -2.05
N ALA A 141 -9.62 3.08 -2.39
CA ALA A 141 -9.58 3.72 -3.70
C ALA A 141 -8.21 4.37 -4.00
N VAL A 142 -7.59 5.01 -3.00
CA VAL A 142 -6.25 5.59 -3.15
C VAL A 142 -5.18 4.50 -3.37
N ARG A 143 -5.22 3.41 -2.61
CA ARG A 143 -4.34 2.25 -2.83
C ARG A 143 -4.47 1.71 -4.25
N ASP A 144 -5.69 1.54 -4.72
CA ASP A 144 -5.96 0.98 -6.05
C ASP A 144 -5.47 1.93 -7.15
N GLY A 145 -5.65 3.25 -6.98
CA GLY A 145 -5.10 4.25 -7.89
C GLY A 145 -3.56 4.29 -7.89
N ILE A 146 -2.90 4.06 -6.74
CA ILE A 146 -1.43 3.91 -6.69
C ILE A 146 -1.00 2.64 -7.43
N ASN A 147 -1.69 1.52 -7.20
CA ASN A 147 -1.37 0.25 -7.86
C ASN A 147 -1.61 0.30 -9.39
N ALA A 148 -2.57 1.10 -9.85
CA ALA A 148 -2.83 1.34 -11.26
C ALA A 148 -1.85 2.34 -11.91
N GLY A 149 -1.06 3.08 -11.11
CA GLY A 149 -0.17 4.13 -11.60
C GLY A 149 -0.84 5.48 -11.82
N ASP A 150 -2.11 5.66 -11.45
CA ASP A 150 -2.86 6.91 -11.61
C ASP A 150 -2.36 8.01 -10.67
N ILE A 151 -1.88 7.64 -9.49
CA ILE A 151 -1.38 8.55 -8.45
C ILE A 151 -0.11 8.03 -7.80
N ILE A 152 0.72 8.94 -7.31
CA ILE A 152 1.99 8.64 -6.64
C ILE A 152 1.76 8.46 -5.14
N GLY A 153 2.30 7.37 -4.57
CA GLY A 153 2.25 7.09 -3.14
C GLY A 153 2.98 5.81 -2.75
N PRO A 154 3.05 5.49 -1.45
CA PRO A 154 3.63 4.25 -0.95
C PRO A 154 2.74 3.04 -1.25
N ARG A 155 3.26 1.84 -1.07
CA ARG A 155 2.41 0.64 -0.95
C ARG A 155 1.51 0.78 0.27
N ILE A 156 0.20 0.59 0.09
CA ILE A 156 -0.79 0.76 1.17
C ILE A 156 -1.45 -0.58 1.49
N TRP A 157 -1.42 -0.98 2.77
CA TRP A 157 -2.31 -1.98 3.33
C TRP A 157 -3.48 -1.26 3.99
N ALA A 158 -4.68 -1.39 3.43
CA ALA A 158 -5.86 -0.65 3.86
C ALA A 158 -6.86 -1.56 4.59
N ALA A 159 -7.28 -1.14 5.78
CA ALA A 159 -8.29 -1.85 6.56
C ALA A 159 -9.74 -1.47 6.20
N GLY A 160 -9.94 -0.40 5.42
CA GLY A 160 -11.27 0.18 5.20
C GLY A 160 -11.82 0.85 6.48
N PRO A 161 -13.14 0.89 6.68
CA PRO A 161 -13.74 1.39 7.91
C PRO A 161 -13.31 0.60 9.15
N SER A 162 -12.89 1.30 10.20
CA SER A 162 -12.58 0.66 11.49
C SER A 162 -13.86 0.18 12.16
N LEU A 163 -13.89 -1.08 12.60
CA LEU A 163 -15.02 -1.61 13.35
C LEU A 163 -15.05 -1.01 14.77
N GLY A 164 -16.21 -0.57 15.20
CA GLY A 164 -16.47 -0.02 16.53
C GLY A 164 -17.90 -0.28 16.99
N ILE A 165 -18.13 -0.20 18.31
CA ILE A 165 -19.47 -0.22 18.86
C ILE A 165 -20.13 1.15 18.72
N THR A 166 -21.47 1.21 18.78
CA THR A 166 -22.21 2.46 18.93
C THR A 166 -21.70 3.25 20.14
N GLY A 167 -21.35 4.52 19.93
CA GLY A 167 -20.78 5.39 20.96
C GLY A 167 -19.34 5.06 21.37
N GLY A 168 -18.67 4.13 20.67
CA GLY A 168 -17.29 3.73 20.94
C GLY A 168 -16.23 4.67 20.37
N HIS A 169 -14.96 4.25 20.50
CA HIS A 169 -13.81 5.04 20.02
C HIS A 169 -13.83 5.26 18.50
N CYS A 170 -14.30 4.29 17.75
CA CYS A 170 -14.40 4.34 16.29
C CYS A 170 -15.75 4.86 15.77
N ASP A 171 -16.60 5.37 16.65
CA ASP A 171 -17.81 6.10 16.29
C ASP A 171 -17.62 7.62 16.44
N ASN A 172 -18.57 8.39 15.95
CA ASN A 172 -18.54 9.85 16.08
C ASN A 172 -19.45 10.35 17.21
N ASN A 173 -18.89 10.46 18.41
CA ASN A 173 -19.60 10.86 19.63
C ASN A 173 -19.72 12.38 19.84
N ARG A 174 -19.43 13.20 18.81
CA ARG A 174 -19.40 14.66 18.92
C ARG A 174 -20.57 15.35 18.25
N LEU A 175 -21.34 14.62 17.45
CA LEU A 175 -22.53 15.13 16.80
C LEU A 175 -23.75 14.99 17.72
N PRO A 176 -24.70 15.93 17.63
CA PRO A 176 -25.95 15.84 18.37
C PRO A 176 -26.81 14.68 17.85
N PRO A 177 -27.65 14.05 18.71
CA PRO A 177 -28.46 12.87 18.36
C PRO A 177 -29.38 13.09 17.16
N GLU A 178 -29.84 14.32 16.97
CA GLU A 178 -30.74 14.72 15.88
C GLU A 178 -30.13 14.49 14.48
N MET A 179 -28.79 14.52 14.38
CA MET A 179 -28.10 14.26 13.12
C MET A 179 -28.08 12.77 12.73
N LYS A 180 -28.40 11.87 13.66
CA LYS A 180 -28.47 10.41 13.44
C LYS A 180 -27.26 9.84 12.71
N TYR A 181 -26.08 10.42 12.93
CA TYR A 181 -24.86 10.00 12.28
C TYR A 181 -24.27 8.77 12.99
N THR A 182 -23.84 7.81 12.20
CA THR A 182 -23.09 6.64 12.65
C THR A 182 -21.91 6.44 11.71
N ALA A 183 -20.71 6.23 12.26
CA ALA A 183 -19.53 5.96 11.42
C ALA A 183 -19.69 4.64 10.65
N SER A 184 -19.13 4.57 9.45
CA SER A 184 -19.40 3.48 8.49
C SER A 184 -18.97 2.08 9.00
N GLY A 185 -18.06 2.01 9.97
CA GLY A 185 -17.59 0.76 10.58
C GLY A 185 -18.33 0.32 11.84
N VAL A 186 -19.34 1.09 12.30
CA VAL A 186 -20.05 0.77 13.54
C VAL A 186 -20.97 -0.42 13.36
N ALA A 187 -20.88 -1.38 14.28
CA ALA A 187 -21.76 -2.54 14.35
C ALA A 187 -21.78 -3.11 15.78
N ASP A 188 -22.96 -3.48 16.26
CA ASP A 188 -23.18 -4.06 17.58
C ASP A 188 -23.72 -5.49 17.44
N GLY A 189 -23.17 -6.39 18.24
CA GLY A 189 -23.50 -7.80 18.27
C GLY A 189 -22.76 -8.67 17.26
N PRO A 190 -22.57 -9.97 17.54
CA PRO A 190 -21.72 -10.88 16.79
C PRO A 190 -22.10 -11.02 15.30
N TRP A 191 -23.38 -10.93 14.97
CA TRP A 191 -23.84 -11.05 13.57
C TRP A 191 -23.59 -9.78 12.78
N ALA A 192 -23.83 -8.60 13.37
CA ALA A 192 -23.61 -7.33 12.70
C ALA A 192 -22.14 -7.09 12.41
N VAL A 193 -21.23 -7.40 13.34
CA VAL A 193 -19.79 -7.27 13.11
C VAL A 193 -19.29 -8.21 12.01
N ARG A 194 -19.84 -9.45 11.89
CA ARG A 194 -19.52 -10.35 10.77
C ARG A 194 -19.91 -9.75 9.42
N ILE A 195 -21.07 -9.09 9.35
CA ILE A 195 -21.50 -8.41 8.13
C ILE A 195 -20.51 -7.30 7.77
N LYS A 196 -20.06 -6.50 8.74
CA LYS A 196 -19.06 -5.44 8.50
C LYS A 196 -17.70 -5.98 8.08
N VAL A 197 -17.24 -7.09 8.63
CA VAL A 197 -16.03 -7.78 8.16
C VAL A 197 -16.17 -8.19 6.70
N ARG A 198 -17.30 -8.83 6.32
CA ARG A 198 -17.59 -9.23 4.93
C ARG A 198 -17.67 -8.04 3.99
N GLU A 199 -18.24 -6.93 4.45
CA GLU A 199 -18.34 -5.69 3.68
C GLU A 199 -16.93 -5.13 3.39
N ASN A 200 -16.06 -5.02 4.41
CA ASN A 200 -14.68 -4.58 4.24
C ASN A 200 -13.90 -5.48 3.27
N ILE A 201 -14.05 -6.80 3.39
CA ILE A 201 -13.45 -7.77 2.48
C ILE A 201 -13.98 -7.61 1.05
N LYS A 202 -15.29 -7.49 0.89
CA LYS A 202 -15.94 -7.27 -0.42
C LYS A 202 -15.35 -6.07 -1.16
N TYR A 203 -15.04 -5.01 -0.44
CA TYR A 203 -14.48 -3.78 -1.02
C TYR A 203 -12.95 -3.71 -0.96
N GLY A 204 -12.29 -4.83 -0.70
CA GLY A 204 -10.85 -4.99 -0.91
C GLY A 204 -9.96 -4.62 0.28
N ALA A 205 -10.47 -4.69 1.52
CA ALA A 205 -9.62 -4.53 2.69
C ALA A 205 -8.52 -5.60 2.73
N ASN A 206 -7.30 -5.20 3.12
CA ASN A 206 -6.15 -6.09 3.30
C ASN A 206 -6.01 -6.58 4.76
N ALA A 207 -6.71 -5.94 5.69
CA ALA A 207 -6.76 -6.26 7.10
C ALA A 207 -8.07 -5.77 7.68
N ILE A 208 -8.46 -6.30 8.83
CA ILE A 208 -9.58 -5.78 9.60
C ILE A 208 -9.04 -4.99 10.79
N LYS A 209 -9.54 -3.79 11.01
CA LYS A 209 -9.25 -2.97 12.19
C LYS A 209 -10.48 -2.93 13.09
N LEU A 210 -10.30 -3.25 14.36
CA LEU A 210 -11.31 -3.02 15.38
C LEU A 210 -10.81 -2.08 16.47
N CYS A 211 -11.72 -1.30 17.06
CA CYS A 211 -11.50 -0.47 18.22
C CYS A 211 -11.95 -1.23 19.46
N ALA A 212 -11.06 -2.07 20.01
CA ALA A 212 -11.38 -2.95 21.15
C ALA A 212 -11.55 -2.18 22.46
N THR A 213 -10.91 -1.01 22.59
CA THR A 213 -10.93 -0.18 23.79
C THR A 213 -11.24 1.27 23.50
N GLY A 214 -11.61 2.01 24.50
CA GLY A 214 -11.71 3.47 24.46
C GLY A 214 -10.37 4.12 24.16
N GLY A 215 -10.39 5.27 23.48
CA GLY A 215 -9.20 6.01 23.03
C GLY A 215 -9.16 7.45 23.55
N VAL A 216 -7.95 8.02 23.52
CA VAL A 216 -7.66 9.38 24.05
C VAL A 216 -8.50 10.46 23.35
N PHE A 217 -8.75 10.33 22.07
CA PHE A 217 -9.41 11.38 21.28
C PHE A 217 -10.93 11.23 21.16
N SER A 218 -11.54 10.19 21.74
CA SER A 218 -12.98 10.01 21.70
C SER A 218 -13.68 10.61 22.93
N LYS A 219 -14.80 11.29 22.69
CA LYS A 219 -15.64 11.82 23.75
C LYS A 219 -16.46 10.67 24.38
N GLY A 220 -16.55 10.64 25.72
CA GLY A 220 -17.39 9.67 26.44
C GLY A 220 -16.80 8.27 26.60
N THR A 221 -15.58 8.02 26.14
CA THR A 221 -14.89 6.75 26.36
C THR A 221 -13.71 6.91 27.31
N LYS A 222 -13.42 5.88 28.11
CA LYS A 222 -12.21 5.84 28.96
C LYS A 222 -11.12 5.05 28.24
N VAL A 223 -9.91 5.60 28.22
CA VAL A 223 -8.73 4.97 27.62
C VAL A 223 -8.50 3.59 28.22
N GLY A 224 -8.30 2.58 27.40
CA GLY A 224 -8.00 1.21 27.82
C GLY A 224 -9.20 0.40 28.30
N ILE A 225 -10.39 0.99 28.45
CA ILE A 225 -11.58 0.24 28.85
C ILE A 225 -12.15 -0.48 27.63
N GLN A 226 -12.40 -1.79 27.80
CA GLN A 226 -12.99 -2.66 26.79
C GLN A 226 -14.32 -2.09 26.26
N GLN A 227 -14.53 -2.19 24.96
CA GLN A 227 -15.73 -1.71 24.29
C GLN A 227 -16.54 -2.85 23.67
N TYR A 228 -15.94 -3.70 22.87
CA TYR A 228 -16.59 -4.88 22.35
C TYR A 228 -16.69 -5.99 23.41
N ALA A 229 -17.80 -6.71 23.45
CA ALA A 229 -17.89 -7.97 24.17
C ALA A 229 -16.94 -9.01 23.58
N PHE A 230 -16.58 -10.03 24.35
CA PHE A 230 -15.66 -11.07 23.88
C PHE A 230 -16.22 -11.81 22.65
N GLU A 231 -17.52 -12.09 22.64
CA GLU A 231 -18.23 -12.79 21.56
C GLU A 231 -18.19 -11.99 20.24
N GLU A 232 -18.25 -10.66 20.33
CA GLU A 232 -18.14 -9.77 19.19
C GLU A 232 -16.72 -9.76 18.64
N MET A 233 -15.71 -9.62 19.48
CA MET A 233 -14.30 -9.68 19.08
C MET A 233 -13.96 -11.03 18.45
N LYS A 234 -14.44 -12.12 19.08
CA LYS A 234 -14.28 -13.47 18.53
C LYS A 234 -14.94 -13.60 17.15
N ALA A 235 -16.13 -13.07 16.99
CA ALA A 235 -16.84 -13.10 15.71
C ALA A 235 -16.12 -12.31 14.60
N ILE A 236 -15.50 -11.17 14.93
CA ILE A 236 -14.67 -10.40 14.00
C ILE A 236 -13.46 -11.22 13.55
N VAL A 237 -12.71 -11.78 14.52
CA VAL A 237 -11.49 -12.55 14.26
C VAL A 237 -11.79 -13.80 13.44
N ASP A 238 -12.78 -14.59 13.87
CA ASP A 238 -13.18 -15.82 13.16
C ASP A 238 -13.56 -15.51 11.69
N GLU A 239 -14.36 -14.45 11.46
CA GLU A 239 -14.81 -14.11 10.11
C GLU A 239 -13.67 -13.61 9.22
N ALA A 240 -12.73 -12.84 9.78
CA ALA A 240 -11.55 -12.36 9.06
C ALA A 240 -10.59 -13.51 8.73
N HIS A 241 -10.30 -14.39 9.70
CA HIS A 241 -9.39 -15.51 9.52
C HIS A 241 -9.92 -16.58 8.55
N MET A 242 -11.24 -16.79 8.48
CA MET A 242 -11.82 -17.64 7.42
C MET A 242 -11.51 -17.13 5.99
N ARG A 243 -11.10 -15.89 5.85
CA ARG A 243 -10.71 -15.25 4.59
C ARG A 243 -9.22 -14.89 4.55
N GLU A 244 -8.43 -15.46 5.46
CA GLU A 244 -6.98 -15.28 5.58
C GLU A 244 -6.55 -13.81 5.79
N LEU A 245 -7.44 -12.95 6.31
CA LEU A 245 -7.13 -11.56 6.65
C LEU A 245 -6.71 -11.42 8.11
N PRO A 246 -5.63 -10.67 8.38
CA PRO A 246 -5.25 -10.31 9.75
C PRO A 246 -6.22 -9.29 10.37
N VAL A 247 -6.32 -9.34 11.70
CA VAL A 247 -7.06 -8.40 12.54
C VAL A 247 -6.11 -7.60 13.41
#